data_6c8c6d35a18d24f3c7e3fbc0d071bf7e
#
_entry.id   6c8c6d35a18d24f3c7e3fbc0d071bf7e
#
_cell.length_a   1.000
_cell.length_b   1.000
_cell.length_c   1.000
_cell.angle_alpha   90.00
_cell.angle_beta   90.00
_cell.angle_gamma   90.00
#
_symmetry.space_group_name_H-M   'P 1'
#
loop_
_entity.id
_entity.type
_entity.pdbx_description
1 polymer ?
#
loop_
_entity_poly.entity_id
_entity_poly.type
_entity_poly.pdbx_seq_one_letter_code
_entity_poly.pdbx_strand_id
1 'polypeptide(L)' 'MAGNTRGKLKEEFEGVHTNFEWAKKHLSRGLILIKDHNPKLSGAIKSLAKSVETLDSLALDVYSKL' A
#
# COMPACT_ATOMS: atom_id res chain seq x y z
N MET A 1 30.27 5.15 8.73
CA MET A 1 29.01 5.16 8.11
C MET A 1 28.18 6.32 8.63
N ALA A 2 27.61 6.99 7.76
CA ALA A 2 26.82 8.12 8.16
C ALA A 2 25.60 7.67 8.92
N GLY A 3 25.39 8.17 10.12
CA GLY A 3 24.15 7.99 10.86
C GLY A 3 22.94 8.41 10.03
N ASN A 4 23.21 9.15 8.97
CA ASN A 4 22.22 9.65 8.05
C ASN A 4 21.56 8.58 7.17
N THR A 5 22.19 7.40 7.04
CA THR A 5 21.60 6.31 6.24
C THR A 5 20.28 5.84 6.80
N ARG A 6 20.19 5.70 8.12
CA ARG A 6 18.95 5.29 8.78
C ARG A 6 17.85 6.34 8.59
N GLY A 7 18.18 7.62 8.71
CA GLY A 7 17.24 8.70 8.49
C GLY A 7 16.71 8.73 7.06
N LYS A 8 17.60 8.56 6.09
CA LYS A 8 17.21 8.50 4.69
C LYS A 8 16.31 7.31 4.40
N LEU A 9 16.63 6.15 5.00
CA LEU A 9 15.83 4.95 4.83
C LEU A 9 14.43 5.13 5.40
N LYS A 10 14.32 5.79 6.57
CA LYS A 10 13.01 6.11 7.14
C LYS A 10 12.20 6.98 6.20
N GLU A 11 12.80 7.99 5.59
CA GLU A 11 12.12 8.86 4.63
C GLU A 11 11.58 8.05 3.45
N GLU A 12 12.39 7.11 2.92
CA GLU A 12 11.96 6.28 1.81
C GLU A 12 10.77 5.40 2.21
N PHE A 13 10.78 4.84 3.41
CA PHE A 13 9.66 4.01 3.86
C PHE A 13 8.41 4.82 4.18
N GLU A 14 8.54 6.06 4.59
CA GLU A 14 7.42 6.97 4.70
C GLU A 14 6.78 7.17 3.32
N GLY A 15 7.60 7.32 2.28
CA GLY A 15 7.12 7.39 0.90
C GLY A 15 6.42 6.12 0.44
N VAL A 16 6.98 4.96 0.80
CA VAL A 16 6.35 3.67 0.49
C VAL A 16 4.96 3.61 1.10
N HIS A 17 4.82 3.94 2.39
CA HIS A 17 3.53 3.94 3.06
C HIS A 17 2.54 4.89 2.38
N THR A 18 2.99 6.11 2.07
CA THR A 18 2.15 7.09 1.40
C THR A 18 1.64 6.57 0.05
N ASN A 19 2.53 5.93 -0.72
CA ASN A 19 2.15 5.36 -2.00
C ASN A 19 1.14 4.22 -1.85
N PHE A 20 1.29 3.38 -0.84
CA PHE A 20 0.31 2.33 -0.57
C PHE A 20 -1.04 2.92 -0.16
N GLU A 21 -1.06 3.99 0.61
CA GLU A 21 -2.30 4.67 0.97
C GLU A 21 -3.02 5.22 -0.27
N TRP A 22 -2.29 5.83 -1.19
CA TRP A 22 -2.85 6.29 -2.45
C TRP A 22 -3.37 5.12 -3.28
N ALA A 23 -2.61 4.02 -3.36
CA ALA A 23 -3.04 2.84 -4.10
C ALA A 23 -4.36 2.29 -3.53
N LYS A 24 -4.48 2.22 -2.21
CA LYS A 24 -5.72 1.75 -1.57
C LYS A 24 -6.90 2.65 -1.92
N LYS A 25 -6.71 3.96 -1.94
CA LYS A 25 -7.77 4.90 -2.32
C LYS A 25 -8.22 4.68 -3.77
N HIS A 26 -7.27 4.51 -4.68
CA HIS A 26 -7.59 4.24 -6.09
C HIS A 26 -8.33 2.92 -6.26
N LEU A 27 -7.90 1.89 -5.56
CA LEU A 27 -8.54 0.58 -5.62
C LEU A 27 -9.97 0.62 -5.07
N SER A 28 -10.19 1.36 -3.99
CA SER A 28 -11.54 1.55 -3.44
C SER A 28 -12.45 2.26 -4.43
N ARG A 29 -11.95 3.29 -5.09
CA ARG A 29 -12.72 4.01 -6.11
C ARG A 29 -13.03 3.12 -7.31
N GLY A 30 -12.04 2.35 -7.77
CA GLY A 30 -12.23 1.41 -8.86
C GLY A 30 -13.26 0.34 -8.50
N LEU A 31 -13.23 -0.14 -7.27
CA LEU A 31 -14.19 -1.13 -6.81
C LEU A 31 -15.62 -0.59 -6.84
N ILE A 32 -15.82 0.65 -6.41
CA ILE A 32 -17.14 1.30 -6.47
C ILE A 32 -17.63 1.39 -7.91
N LEU A 33 -16.73 1.71 -8.84
CA LEU A 33 -17.09 1.86 -10.25
C LEU A 33 -17.50 0.53 -10.91
N ILE A 34 -16.90 -0.59 -10.48
CA ILE A 34 -17.05 -1.86 -11.19
C ILE A 34 -17.97 -2.86 -10.51
N LYS A 35 -18.29 -2.66 -9.24
CA LYS A 35 -18.92 -3.69 -8.40
C LYS A 35 -20.21 -4.27 -8.98
N ASP A 36 -20.97 -3.48 -9.70
CA ASP A 36 -22.28 -3.91 -10.27
C ASP A 36 -22.15 -4.34 -11.73
N HIS A 37 -20.97 -4.27 -12.32
CA HIS A 37 -20.75 -4.52 -13.74
C HIS A 37 -19.97 -5.80 -14.02
N ASN A 38 -19.07 -6.19 -13.13
CA ASN A 38 -18.21 -7.35 -13.35
C ASN A 38 -17.78 -7.96 -12.03
N PRO A 39 -18.54 -8.98 -11.54
CA PRO A 39 -18.22 -9.60 -10.24
C PRO A 39 -16.83 -10.23 -10.17
N LYS A 40 -16.35 -10.81 -11.26
CA LYS A 40 -15.01 -11.42 -11.28
C LYS A 40 -13.93 -10.36 -11.10
N LEU A 41 -14.05 -9.26 -11.81
CA LEU A 41 -13.10 -8.16 -11.72
C LEU A 41 -13.20 -7.50 -10.34
N SER A 42 -14.40 -7.37 -9.81
CA SER A 42 -14.62 -6.85 -8.46
C SER A 42 -13.87 -7.69 -7.44
N GLY A 43 -13.97 -9.02 -7.52
CA GLY A 43 -13.24 -9.93 -6.64
C GLY A 43 -11.73 -9.79 -6.77
N ALA A 44 -11.23 -9.66 -8.00
CA ALA A 44 -9.81 -9.46 -8.25
C ALA A 44 -9.31 -8.15 -7.63
N ILE A 45 -10.08 -7.09 -7.74
CA ILE A 45 -9.71 -5.79 -7.15
C ILE A 45 -9.70 -5.87 -5.63
N LYS A 46 -10.66 -6.57 -5.02
CA LYS A 46 -10.66 -6.78 -3.57
C LYS A 46 -9.42 -7.54 -3.10
N SER A 47 -9.04 -8.58 -3.83
CA SER A 47 -7.83 -9.35 -3.51
C SER A 47 -6.58 -8.49 -3.64
N LEU A 48 -6.51 -7.67 -4.67
CA LEU A 48 -5.39 -6.76 -4.87
C LEU A 48 -5.31 -5.74 -3.73
N ALA A 49 -6.44 -5.16 -3.33
CA ALA A 49 -6.49 -4.22 -2.22
C ALA A 49 -5.99 -4.85 -0.93
N LYS A 50 -6.36 -6.10 -0.68
CA LYS A 50 -5.90 -6.83 0.50
C LYS A 50 -4.40 -7.07 0.44
N SER A 51 -3.87 -7.38 -0.73
CA SER A 51 -2.42 -7.56 -0.92
C SER A 51 -1.66 -6.27 -0.64
N VAL A 52 -2.18 -5.14 -1.11
CA VAL A 52 -1.56 -3.83 -0.84
C VAL A 52 -1.54 -3.55 0.67
N GLU A 53 -2.63 -3.87 1.37
CA GLU A 53 -2.72 -3.72 2.81
C GLU A 53 -1.66 -4.55 3.54
N THR A 54 -1.47 -5.80 3.10
CA THR A 54 -0.45 -6.69 3.66
C THR A 54 0.96 -6.15 3.40
N LEU A 55 1.21 -5.68 2.18
CA LEU A 55 2.51 -5.11 1.83
C LEU A 55 2.81 -3.86 2.66
N ASP A 56 1.80 -3.02 2.86
CA ASP A 56 1.97 -1.82 3.68
C ASP A 56 2.28 -2.19 5.14
N SER A 57 1.61 -3.20 5.68
CA SER A 57 1.90 -3.68 7.04
C SER A 57 3.34 -4.16 7.17
N LEU A 58 3.85 -4.87 6.16
CA LEU A 58 5.23 -5.31 6.15
C LEU A 58 6.20 -4.13 6.07
N ALA A 59 5.87 -3.13 5.27
CA ALA A 59 6.69 -1.93 5.16
C ALA A 59 6.73 -1.16 6.49
N LEU A 60 5.60 -1.05 7.17
CA LEU A 60 5.52 -0.40 8.48
C LEU A 60 6.30 -1.19 9.53
N ASP A 61 6.31 -2.51 9.44
CA ASP A 61 7.11 -3.35 10.34
C ASP A 61 8.60 -3.07 10.16
N VAL A 62 9.05 -2.97 8.92
CA VAL A 62 10.45 -2.60 8.64
C VAL A 62 10.75 -1.20 9.20
N TYR A 63 9.85 -0.26 8.95
CA TYR A 63 10.01 1.12 9.46
C TYR A 63 10.15 1.13 10.97
N SER A 64 9.36 0.32 11.67
CA SER A 64 9.38 0.29 13.15
C SER A 64 10.72 -0.21 13.69
N LYS A 65 11.49 -0.91 12.89
CA LYS A 65 12.81 -1.44 13.28
C LYS A 65 13.95 -0.49 12.92
N LEU A 66 13.66 0.59 12.29
CA LEU A 66 14.64 1.60 11.94
C LEU A 66 14.75 2.65 13.03
#